data_c82948408f45d7bf01fcadd76a4a7a04
#
_entry.id   c82948408f45d7bf01fcadd76a4a7a04
#
_cell.length_a   1.000
_cell.length_b   1.000
_cell.length_c   1.000
_cell.angle_alpha   90.00
_cell.angle_beta   90.00
_cell.angle_gamma   90.00
#
_symmetry.space_group_name_H-M   'P 1'
#
loop_
_entity.id
_entity.type
_entity.pdbx_description
1 polymer ?
#
loop_
_entity_poly.entity_id
_entity_poly.type
_entity_poly.pdbx_seq_one_letter_code
_entity_poly.pdbx_strand_id
1 'polypeptide(L)'
;MYFKYKLKNLVKGCESVKRLICAKDMEEFLATGEKVFYIDKDVILTPSAKDIAKNNDISITTEKVSEKEICSTSCKGVESLDSNKLLEMFKELINEGLLQEMLKILASGEDSKFVSSCDESGLKVVRGSSVKMDVFDTGNPNNKVYFQELISKDESKMSAGFLIIEDSKFEWELTYEEIDYVIEGTVTVEINGKTYEANAGDVLFVPKGSKVVWGSPNKAKLFYTTYPANWADLL
;
A
#
# COMPACT_ATOMS: atom_id res chain seq x y z
N MET A 1 -3.27 27.53 13.62
CA MET A 1 -4.49 27.38 14.45
C MET A 1 -5.56 26.88 13.50
N TYR A 2 -5.79 25.55 13.47
CA TYR A 2 -6.66 24.91 12.47
C TYR A 2 -8.10 24.96 12.95
N PHE A 3 -8.96 25.63 12.20
CA PHE A 3 -10.41 25.59 12.42
C PHE A 3 -11.00 24.37 11.71
N LYS A 4 -11.23 23.29 12.48
CA LYS A 4 -12.11 22.19 12.07
C LYS A 4 -13.55 22.69 12.16
N TYR A 5 -14.21 22.90 11.03
CA TYR A 5 -15.66 23.08 11.00
C TYR A 5 -16.33 21.79 11.47
N LYS A 6 -16.68 21.78 12.76
CA LYS A 6 -17.45 20.72 13.40
C LYS A 6 -18.92 21.09 13.31
N LEU A 7 -19.58 20.77 12.21
CA LEU A 7 -21.03 20.79 12.14
C LEU A 7 -21.58 19.52 12.79
N LYS A 8 -22.16 19.71 13.97
CA LYS A 8 -23.06 18.74 14.61
C LYS A 8 -24.30 18.61 13.76
N ASN A 9 -24.58 17.40 13.24
CA ASN A 9 -25.91 16.83 13.29
C ASN A 9 -25.81 15.33 13.03
N LEU A 10 -26.17 14.58 14.07
CA LEU A 10 -26.45 13.15 14.04
C LEU A 10 -27.71 12.90 13.22
N VAL A 11 -27.64 12.10 12.17
CA VAL A 11 -28.71 11.18 11.79
C VAL A 11 -28.10 9.85 11.41
N LYS A 12 -28.49 8.80 12.13
CA LYS A 12 -28.22 7.40 11.82
C LYS A 12 -29.01 6.97 10.59
N GLY A 13 -28.37 6.21 9.69
CA GLY A 13 -29.07 5.36 8.72
C GLY A 13 -28.72 5.68 7.28
N CYS A 14 -27.97 4.77 6.66
CA CYS A 14 -27.98 4.35 5.25
C CYS A 14 -28.09 5.41 4.14
N GLU A 15 -27.18 5.24 3.14
CA GLU A 15 -27.06 5.93 1.85
C GLU A 15 -26.08 7.10 1.82
N SER A 16 -25.13 7.02 0.89
CA SER A 16 -24.13 8.06 0.60
C SER A 16 -24.80 9.34 0.09
N VAL A 17 -25.14 10.21 1.00
CA VAL A 17 -25.62 11.55 0.64
C VAL A 17 -24.42 12.39 0.20
N LYS A 18 -24.33 12.67 -1.10
CA LYS A 18 -23.35 13.62 -1.64
C LYS A 18 -23.54 14.97 -0.97
N ARG A 19 -22.49 15.47 -0.33
CA ARG A 19 -22.51 16.75 0.35
C ARG A 19 -22.48 17.89 -0.65
N LEU A 20 -23.41 18.85 -0.52
CA LEU A 20 -23.50 20.02 -1.38
C LEU A 20 -22.85 21.22 -0.68
N ILE A 21 -21.97 21.95 -1.40
CA ILE A 21 -21.37 23.23 -0.98
C ILE A 21 -22.07 24.35 -1.74
N CYS A 22 -22.70 25.25 -1.04
CA CYS A 22 -23.42 26.37 -1.61
C CYS A 22 -22.65 27.70 -1.51
N ALA A 23 -23.21 28.77 -2.08
CA ALA A 23 -22.61 30.11 -2.06
C ALA A 23 -22.31 30.60 -0.65
N LYS A 24 -23.20 30.35 0.30
CA LYS A 24 -23.05 30.77 1.68
C LYS A 24 -21.86 30.11 2.38
N ASP A 25 -21.59 28.82 2.08
CA ASP A 25 -20.45 28.12 2.65
C ASP A 25 -19.13 28.71 2.14
N MET A 26 -19.11 29.17 0.88
CA MET A 26 -17.93 29.83 0.29
C MET A 26 -17.75 31.26 0.83
N GLU A 27 -18.83 32.00 1.11
CA GLU A 27 -18.75 33.32 1.75
C GLU A 27 -18.21 33.20 3.19
N GLU A 28 -18.65 32.19 3.94
CA GLU A 28 -18.12 31.90 5.28
C GLU A 28 -16.66 31.53 5.24
N PHE A 29 -16.24 30.76 4.22
CA PHE A 29 -14.81 30.44 4.02
C PHE A 29 -13.98 31.68 3.67
N LEU A 30 -14.48 32.59 2.84
CA LEU A 30 -13.81 33.86 2.53
C LEU A 30 -13.47 34.68 3.78
N ALA A 31 -14.35 34.66 4.79
CA ALA A 31 -14.13 35.35 6.06
C ALA A 31 -12.92 34.80 6.84
N THR A 32 -12.43 33.61 6.53
CA THR A 32 -11.22 33.02 7.15
C THR A 32 -9.91 33.56 6.58
N GLY A 33 -9.95 34.20 5.39
CA GLY A 33 -8.78 34.71 4.70
C GLY A 33 -7.92 33.65 4.00
N GLU A 34 -8.34 32.39 4.02
CA GLU A 34 -7.62 31.29 3.36
C GLU A 34 -7.88 31.29 1.84
N LYS A 35 -6.88 30.84 1.05
CA LYS A 35 -6.93 30.82 -0.42
C LYS A 35 -7.08 29.43 -1.02
N VAL A 36 -7.08 28.37 -0.20
CA VAL A 36 -7.21 26.99 -0.66
C VAL A 36 -8.35 26.29 0.07
N PHE A 37 -9.36 25.91 -0.69
CA PHE A 37 -10.54 25.21 -0.17
C PHE A 37 -10.44 23.72 -0.51
N TYR A 38 -10.38 22.86 0.52
CA TYR A 38 -10.28 21.41 0.37
C TYR A 38 -11.66 20.76 0.35
N ILE A 39 -11.91 19.92 -0.65
CA ILE A 39 -13.16 19.16 -0.77
C ILE A 39 -12.88 17.66 -0.87
N ASP A 40 -13.78 16.84 -0.33
CA ASP A 40 -13.73 15.38 -0.50
C ASP A 40 -14.32 14.99 -1.88
N LYS A 41 -13.96 13.81 -2.39
CA LYS A 41 -14.37 13.33 -3.72
C LYS A 41 -15.89 13.23 -3.93
N ASP A 42 -16.66 13.13 -2.85
CA ASP A 42 -18.12 13.01 -2.86
C ASP A 42 -18.87 14.33 -2.64
N VAL A 43 -18.17 15.46 -2.78
CA VAL A 43 -18.74 16.80 -2.58
C VAL A 43 -19.10 17.44 -3.93
N ILE A 44 -20.29 18.01 -4.01
CA ILE A 44 -20.76 18.77 -5.18
C ILE A 44 -20.76 20.26 -4.84
N LEU A 45 -20.07 21.07 -5.66
CA LEU A 45 -20.14 22.53 -5.58
C LEU A 45 -21.25 23.05 -6.48
N THR A 46 -22.08 23.96 -5.94
CA THR A 46 -23.04 24.71 -6.75
C THR A 46 -22.33 25.66 -7.71
N PRO A 47 -22.97 26.03 -8.85
CA PRO A 47 -22.41 27.03 -9.77
C PRO A 47 -22.05 28.33 -9.07
N SER A 48 -22.93 28.84 -8.20
CA SER A 48 -22.69 30.07 -7.43
C SER A 48 -21.48 29.95 -6.48
N ALA A 49 -21.25 28.79 -5.86
CA ALA A 49 -20.07 28.57 -5.03
C ALA A 49 -18.78 28.59 -5.84
N LYS A 50 -18.81 28.05 -7.07
CA LYS A 50 -17.67 28.11 -8.01
C LYS A 50 -17.37 29.52 -8.45
N ASP A 51 -18.40 30.33 -8.72
CA ASP A 51 -18.23 31.71 -9.13
C ASP A 51 -17.61 32.57 -8.02
N ILE A 52 -18.03 32.36 -6.77
CA ILE A 52 -17.44 33.03 -5.61
C ILE A 52 -15.96 32.63 -5.44
N ALA A 53 -15.64 31.36 -5.55
CA ALA A 53 -14.26 30.89 -5.48
C ALA A 53 -13.39 31.53 -6.55
N LYS A 54 -13.85 31.56 -7.81
CA LYS A 54 -13.14 32.12 -8.94
C LYS A 54 -12.94 33.64 -8.81
N ASN A 55 -13.96 34.37 -8.37
CA ASN A 55 -13.91 35.84 -8.25
C ASN A 55 -12.99 36.29 -7.09
N ASN A 56 -12.65 35.41 -6.17
CA ASN A 56 -11.81 35.71 -5.00
C ASN A 56 -10.47 34.96 -4.99
N ASP A 57 -10.08 34.38 -6.12
CA ASP A 57 -8.81 33.64 -6.31
C ASP A 57 -8.64 32.50 -5.28
N ILE A 58 -9.73 31.77 -4.99
CA ILE A 58 -9.71 30.58 -4.13
C ILE A 58 -9.46 29.35 -5.00
N SER A 59 -8.39 28.62 -4.71
CA SER A 59 -8.10 27.32 -5.31
C SER A 59 -8.89 26.23 -4.63
N ILE A 60 -9.65 25.43 -5.41
CA ILE A 60 -10.40 24.27 -4.92
C ILE A 60 -9.59 23.02 -5.25
N THR A 61 -9.28 22.21 -4.24
CA THR A 61 -8.49 20.96 -4.40
C THR A 61 -9.11 19.79 -3.66
N THR A 62 -8.93 18.59 -4.21
CA THR A 62 -9.39 17.33 -3.60
C THR A 62 -8.28 16.61 -2.84
N GLU A 63 -7.04 17.07 -2.93
CA GLU A 63 -5.91 16.43 -2.28
C GLU A 63 -5.70 16.98 -0.87
N LYS A 64 -5.77 16.11 0.13
CA LYS A 64 -5.27 16.40 1.47
C LYS A 64 -3.76 16.20 1.44
N VAL A 65 -3.01 17.28 1.47
CA VAL A 65 -1.59 17.24 1.84
C VAL A 65 -1.54 16.83 3.32
N SER A 66 -1.11 15.61 3.59
CA SER A 66 -0.82 15.17 4.95
C SER A 66 0.43 15.90 5.43
N GLU A 67 0.23 16.95 6.20
CA GLU A 67 1.33 17.54 6.96
C GLU A 67 1.81 16.53 8.00
N LYS A 68 2.90 15.84 7.70
CA LYS A 68 3.81 15.35 8.71
C LYS A 68 4.60 16.57 9.21
N GLU A 69 4.55 16.75 10.50
CA GLU A 69 5.24 17.75 11.29
C GLU A 69 6.61 18.15 10.72
N ILE A 70 6.68 19.38 10.21
CA ILE A 70 7.97 20.04 9.99
C ILE A 70 8.44 20.47 11.36
N CYS A 71 9.24 19.60 11.98
CA CYS A 71 10.05 19.97 13.11
C CYS A 71 10.96 21.12 12.67
N SER A 72 10.81 22.26 13.33
CA SER A 72 11.65 23.44 13.13
C SER A 72 13.08 23.12 13.52
N THR A 73 13.85 22.58 12.56
CA THR A 73 15.30 22.60 12.63
C THR A 73 15.76 23.56 11.53
N SER A 74 16.33 24.66 11.99
CA SER A 74 16.98 25.67 11.19
C SER A 74 17.92 25.03 10.16
N CYS A 75 17.46 24.85 8.92
CA CYS A 75 18.33 24.53 7.80
C CYS A 75 19.00 25.80 7.33
N LYS A 76 20.16 26.08 7.90
CA LYS A 76 21.18 26.93 7.26
C LYS A 76 21.71 26.16 6.05
N GLY A 77 21.56 26.71 4.84
CA GLY A 77 22.26 26.30 3.64
C GLY A 77 21.48 25.49 2.63
N VAL A 78 20.38 26.03 2.07
CA VAL A 78 20.03 25.72 0.68
C VAL A 78 20.61 26.88 -0.14
N GLU A 79 21.83 26.68 -0.63
CA GLU A 79 22.34 27.47 -1.74
C GLU A 79 21.33 27.32 -2.88
N SER A 80 20.94 28.42 -3.49
CA SER A 80 20.06 28.47 -4.66
C SER A 80 20.62 27.49 -5.71
N LEU A 81 19.92 26.36 -5.91
CA LEU A 81 20.27 25.44 -7.00
C LEU A 81 20.22 26.22 -8.28
N ASP A 82 21.37 26.42 -8.91
CA ASP A 82 21.49 27.02 -10.21
C ASP A 82 20.63 26.23 -11.21
N SER A 83 19.72 26.92 -11.89
CA SER A 83 18.80 26.32 -12.87
C SER A 83 19.54 25.51 -13.94
N ASN A 84 20.76 25.84 -14.28
CA ASN A 84 21.60 25.09 -15.19
C ASN A 84 22.07 23.77 -14.60
N LYS A 85 22.42 23.75 -13.32
CA LYS A 85 22.85 22.53 -12.61
C LYS A 85 21.68 21.55 -12.43
N LEU A 86 20.48 22.09 -12.17
CA LEU A 86 19.26 21.30 -12.13
C LEU A 86 18.94 20.66 -13.49
N LEU A 87 19.11 21.44 -14.57
CA LEU A 87 18.90 20.97 -15.94
C LEU A 87 19.91 19.88 -16.35
N GLU A 88 21.17 20.00 -15.93
CA GLU A 88 22.18 18.95 -16.16
C GLU A 88 21.84 17.66 -15.40
N MET A 89 21.44 17.74 -14.14
CA MET A 89 20.98 16.57 -13.37
C MET A 89 19.77 15.90 -14.03
N PHE A 90 18.80 16.66 -14.55
CA PHE A 90 17.67 16.09 -15.30
C PHE A 90 18.11 15.41 -16.59
N LYS A 91 19.07 15.98 -17.32
CA LYS A 91 19.62 15.36 -18.55
C LYS A 91 20.35 14.04 -18.25
N GLU A 92 21.10 13.96 -17.17
CA GLU A 92 21.74 12.72 -16.73
C GLU A 92 20.70 11.66 -16.36
N LEU A 93 19.66 12.01 -15.60
CA LEU A 93 18.54 11.11 -15.27
C LEU A 93 17.79 10.61 -16.51
N ILE A 94 17.66 11.43 -17.54
CA ILE A 94 17.05 11.03 -18.82
C ILE A 94 17.97 10.06 -19.58
N ASN A 95 19.26 10.34 -19.64
CA ASN A 95 20.23 9.51 -20.35
C ASN A 95 20.42 8.13 -19.70
N GLU A 96 20.26 8.03 -18.40
CA GLU A 96 20.34 6.76 -17.65
C GLU A 96 18.99 6.03 -17.58
N GLY A 97 17.92 6.56 -18.20
CA GLY A 97 16.59 5.95 -18.18
C GLY A 97 15.85 6.03 -16.83
N LEU A 98 16.51 6.57 -15.81
CA LEU A 98 15.98 6.67 -14.44
C LEU A 98 14.76 7.59 -14.33
N LEU A 99 14.67 8.61 -15.20
CA LEU A 99 13.53 9.53 -15.19
C LEU A 99 12.22 8.82 -15.58
N GLN A 100 12.27 7.87 -16.51
CA GLN A 100 11.09 7.10 -16.92
C GLN A 100 10.63 6.17 -15.79
N GLU A 101 11.56 5.59 -15.04
CA GLU A 101 11.22 4.77 -13.86
C GLU A 101 10.65 5.63 -12.73
N MET A 102 11.24 6.79 -12.45
CA MET A 102 10.66 7.74 -11.49
C MET A 102 9.25 8.21 -11.89
N LEU A 103 9.03 8.51 -13.16
CA LEU A 103 7.72 8.90 -13.67
C LEU A 103 6.71 7.76 -13.61
N LYS A 104 7.11 6.51 -13.83
CA LYS A 104 6.26 5.32 -13.62
C LYS A 104 5.87 5.18 -12.14
N ILE A 105 6.81 5.36 -11.23
CA ILE A 105 6.57 5.31 -9.77
C ILE A 105 5.63 6.45 -9.34
N LEU A 106 5.82 7.67 -9.87
CA LEU A 106 4.96 8.80 -9.57
C LEU A 106 3.56 8.69 -10.22
N ALA A 107 3.48 8.09 -11.41
CA ALA A 107 2.23 7.90 -12.14
C ALA A 107 1.39 6.72 -11.60
N SER A 108 2.04 5.71 -11.01
CA SER A 108 1.34 4.57 -10.43
C SER A 108 0.50 4.94 -9.21
N GLY A 109 0.80 6.08 -8.54
CA GLY A 109 0.00 6.59 -7.41
C GLY A 109 -0.26 5.59 -6.27
N GLU A 110 0.16 4.35 -6.47
CA GLU A 110 0.05 3.27 -5.50
C GLU A 110 1.30 3.29 -4.63
N ASP A 111 1.09 3.20 -3.35
CA ASP A 111 2.15 3.00 -2.36
C ASP A 111 2.79 1.64 -2.62
N SER A 112 3.80 1.62 -3.51
CA SER A 112 4.45 0.38 -3.95
C SER A 112 4.85 -0.45 -2.74
N LYS A 113 4.38 -1.70 -2.69
CA LYS A 113 4.63 -2.60 -1.57
C LYS A 113 6.08 -3.05 -1.47
N PHE A 114 6.85 -2.89 -2.53
CA PHE A 114 8.27 -3.22 -2.58
C PHE A 114 8.97 -2.50 -3.73
N VAL A 115 10.29 -2.41 -3.63
CA VAL A 115 11.16 -1.90 -4.70
C VAL A 115 11.60 -3.09 -5.56
N SER A 116 11.44 -2.97 -6.87
CA SER A 116 11.92 -3.95 -7.84
C SER A 116 12.59 -3.29 -9.04
N SER A 117 13.48 -4.02 -9.68
CA SER A 117 14.08 -3.69 -10.97
C SER A 117 13.64 -4.74 -11.98
N CYS A 118 13.16 -4.31 -13.14
CA CYS A 118 12.69 -5.20 -14.20
C CYS A 118 13.48 -4.92 -15.48
N ASP A 119 13.77 -5.98 -16.23
CA ASP A 119 14.34 -5.95 -17.59
C ASP A 119 13.25 -6.20 -18.62
N GLU A 120 13.45 -5.75 -19.86
CA GLU A 120 12.50 -5.95 -20.97
C GLU A 120 12.25 -7.44 -21.28
N SER A 121 13.22 -8.33 -20.95
CA SER A 121 13.07 -9.79 -21.06
C SER A 121 12.10 -10.39 -20.04
N GLY A 122 11.61 -9.62 -19.07
CA GLY A 122 10.77 -10.10 -17.97
C GLY A 122 11.57 -10.50 -16.71
N LEU A 123 12.91 -10.37 -16.72
CA LEU A 123 13.70 -10.56 -15.50
C LEU A 123 13.28 -9.52 -14.47
N LYS A 124 13.00 -9.96 -13.25
CA LYS A 124 12.59 -9.11 -12.11
C LYS A 124 13.45 -9.41 -10.89
N VAL A 125 13.99 -8.38 -10.28
CA VAL A 125 14.72 -8.46 -9.00
C VAL A 125 13.98 -7.63 -7.97
N VAL A 126 13.44 -8.28 -6.95
CA VAL A 126 12.77 -7.62 -5.82
C VAL A 126 13.76 -7.41 -4.67
N ARG A 127 13.78 -6.21 -4.11
CA ARG A 127 14.57 -5.90 -2.92
C ARG A 127 13.83 -6.37 -1.67
N GLY A 128 14.17 -7.55 -1.18
CA GLY A 128 13.47 -8.20 -0.05
C GLY A 128 13.39 -7.35 1.22
N SER A 129 14.38 -6.48 1.47
CA SER A 129 14.40 -5.54 2.60
C SER A 129 13.40 -4.39 2.47
N SER A 130 12.88 -4.12 1.26
CA SER A 130 11.91 -3.07 1.01
C SER A 130 10.45 -3.54 1.08
N VAL A 131 10.23 -4.85 1.22
CA VAL A 131 8.89 -5.44 1.17
C VAL A 131 8.07 -5.03 2.39
N LYS A 132 6.94 -4.38 2.14
CA LYS A 132 5.93 -4.06 3.14
C LYS A 132 4.92 -5.19 3.15
N MET A 133 4.72 -5.79 4.31
CA MET A 133 3.82 -6.93 4.48
C MET A 133 2.40 -6.46 4.76
N ASP A 134 1.42 -7.10 4.15
CA ASP A 134 0.00 -6.91 4.44
C ASP A 134 -0.49 -7.97 5.44
N VAL A 135 -1.55 -7.65 6.17
CA VAL A 135 -2.20 -8.62 7.05
C VAL A 135 -2.87 -9.69 6.20
N PHE A 136 -2.62 -10.96 6.53
CA PHE A 136 -3.30 -12.10 5.93
C PHE A 136 -4.52 -12.47 6.75
N ASP A 137 -5.69 -12.45 6.13
CA ASP A 137 -6.93 -12.83 6.78
C ASP A 137 -7.03 -14.37 6.91
N THR A 138 -6.85 -14.85 8.11
CA THR A 138 -7.00 -16.28 8.47
C THR A 138 -8.37 -16.64 8.97
N GLY A 139 -9.34 -15.71 8.94
CA GLY A 139 -10.64 -15.86 9.59
C GLY A 139 -10.64 -15.64 11.12
N ASN A 140 -9.46 -15.44 11.72
CA ASN A 140 -9.31 -15.15 13.15
C ASN A 140 -8.54 -13.83 13.35
N PRO A 141 -9.18 -12.77 13.84
CA PRO A 141 -8.55 -11.45 13.99
C PRO A 141 -7.40 -11.40 15.03
N ASN A 142 -7.26 -12.42 15.86
CA ASN A 142 -6.17 -12.51 16.84
C ASN A 142 -4.89 -13.10 16.24
N ASN A 143 -4.96 -13.71 15.07
CA ASN A 143 -3.80 -14.25 14.40
C ASN A 143 -2.93 -13.12 13.81
N LYS A 144 -1.63 -13.24 13.99
CA LYS A 144 -0.62 -12.34 13.47
C LYS A 144 0.06 -13.01 12.28
N VAL A 145 -0.62 -12.98 11.15
CA VAL A 145 -0.14 -13.55 9.90
C VAL A 145 -0.08 -12.44 8.86
N TYR A 146 1.05 -12.37 8.15
CA TYR A 146 1.28 -11.33 7.15
C TYR A 146 1.82 -11.97 5.88
N PHE A 147 1.44 -11.43 4.74
CA PHE A 147 1.95 -11.89 3.46
C PHE A 147 2.21 -10.74 2.50
N GLN A 148 3.03 -10.98 1.50
CA GLN A 148 3.16 -10.11 0.34
C GLN A 148 3.54 -10.95 -0.87
N GLU A 149 2.67 -10.93 -1.87
CA GLU A 149 2.96 -11.51 -3.18
C GLU A 149 3.97 -10.63 -3.91
N LEU A 150 5.02 -11.23 -4.46
CA LEU A 150 6.11 -10.57 -5.16
C LEU A 150 6.10 -10.86 -6.66
N ILE A 151 5.66 -12.06 -7.03
CA ILE A 151 5.42 -12.51 -8.41
C ILE A 151 3.97 -12.96 -8.47
N SER A 152 3.18 -12.34 -9.33
CA SER A 152 1.75 -12.57 -9.43
C SER A 152 1.35 -13.40 -10.65
N LYS A 153 0.08 -13.78 -10.72
CA LYS A 153 -0.53 -14.47 -11.88
C LYS A 153 -0.42 -13.68 -13.19
N ASP A 154 -0.27 -12.36 -13.12
CA ASP A 154 -0.13 -11.51 -14.31
C ASP A 154 1.27 -11.58 -14.91
N GLU A 155 2.26 -12.04 -14.12
CA GLU A 155 3.67 -12.12 -14.51
C GLU A 155 4.11 -13.56 -14.82
N SER A 156 3.52 -14.56 -14.13
CA SER A 156 3.99 -15.95 -14.22
C SER A 156 2.84 -16.95 -14.01
N LYS A 157 3.10 -18.20 -14.37
CA LYS A 157 2.23 -19.34 -14.02
C LYS A 157 2.39 -19.79 -12.57
N MET A 158 3.40 -19.30 -11.89
CA MET A 158 3.68 -19.53 -10.47
C MET A 158 3.54 -18.19 -9.74
N SER A 159 2.91 -18.20 -8.57
CA SER A 159 3.00 -17.08 -7.64
C SER A 159 4.12 -17.32 -6.64
N ALA A 160 4.73 -16.25 -6.16
CA ALA A 160 5.75 -16.33 -5.13
C ALA A 160 5.74 -15.08 -4.25
N GLY A 161 6.07 -15.25 -2.98
CA GLY A 161 6.09 -14.14 -2.04
C GLY A 161 6.67 -14.48 -0.69
N PHE A 162 6.43 -13.60 0.26
CA PHE A 162 6.78 -13.82 1.65
C PHE A 162 5.53 -14.04 2.51
N LEU A 163 5.64 -14.96 3.46
CA LEU A 163 4.68 -15.22 4.52
C LEU A 163 5.38 -15.09 5.88
N ILE A 164 4.73 -14.40 6.83
CA ILE A 164 5.18 -14.31 8.22
C ILE A 164 4.07 -14.82 9.11
N ILE A 165 4.40 -15.73 10.03
CA ILE A 165 3.50 -16.24 11.05
C ILE A 165 4.11 -15.93 12.42
N GLU A 166 3.41 -15.17 13.26
CA GLU A 166 3.87 -14.80 14.60
C GLU A 166 2.91 -15.34 15.66
N ASP A 167 3.40 -16.26 16.50
CA ASP A 167 2.65 -16.82 17.65
C ASP A 167 1.17 -17.12 17.32
N SER A 168 0.96 -17.81 16.21
CA SER A 168 -0.37 -18.02 15.62
C SER A 168 -0.49 -19.42 15.04
N LYS A 169 -1.75 -19.89 14.96
CA LYS A 169 -2.13 -21.10 14.23
C LYS A 169 -3.41 -20.85 13.45
N PHE A 170 -3.47 -21.38 12.22
CA PHE A 170 -4.67 -21.27 11.38
C PHE A 170 -4.83 -22.47 10.46
N GLU A 171 -6.05 -22.85 10.21
CA GLU A 171 -6.40 -23.90 9.26
C GLU A 171 -6.38 -23.35 7.84
N TRP A 172 -5.87 -24.16 6.90
CA TRP A 172 -5.83 -23.78 5.49
C TRP A 172 -6.00 -25.01 4.61
N GLU A 173 -6.85 -24.89 3.59
CA GLU A 173 -7.02 -25.91 2.55
C GLU A 173 -6.31 -25.47 1.29
N LEU A 174 -5.28 -26.19 0.85
CA LEU A 174 -4.55 -25.88 -0.35
C LEU A 174 -5.26 -26.45 -1.58
N THR A 175 -5.87 -25.59 -2.37
CA THR A 175 -6.45 -25.95 -3.68
C THR A 175 -5.39 -25.93 -4.80
N TYR A 176 -4.14 -25.73 -4.45
CA TYR A 176 -2.93 -25.58 -5.27
C TYR A 176 -1.76 -26.35 -4.64
N GLU A 177 -0.63 -26.43 -5.34
CA GLU A 177 0.61 -26.96 -4.78
C GLU A 177 1.46 -25.81 -4.24
N GLU A 178 2.18 -26.04 -3.13
CA GLU A 178 3.01 -25.02 -2.49
C GLU A 178 4.36 -25.60 -2.07
N ILE A 179 5.41 -24.80 -2.32
CA ILE A 179 6.75 -25.03 -1.80
C ILE A 179 7.13 -23.82 -0.95
N ASP A 180 7.60 -24.10 0.26
CA ASP A 180 8.07 -23.09 1.20
C ASP A 180 9.52 -23.31 1.56
N TYR A 181 10.28 -22.22 1.58
CA TYR A 181 11.61 -22.16 2.15
C TYR A 181 11.58 -21.33 3.43
N VAL A 182 12.00 -21.91 4.54
CA VAL A 182 12.05 -21.22 5.82
C VAL A 182 13.28 -20.32 5.85
N ILE A 183 13.03 -18.99 5.80
CA ILE A 183 14.10 -17.98 5.85
C ILE A 183 14.56 -17.78 7.28
N GLU A 184 13.58 -17.74 8.24
CA GLU A 184 13.82 -17.35 9.60
C GLU A 184 12.82 -18.03 10.54
N GLY A 185 13.28 -18.46 11.70
CA GLY A 185 12.46 -19.04 12.76
C GLY A 185 12.03 -20.48 12.51
N THR A 186 10.88 -20.85 13.10
CA THR A 186 10.34 -22.22 13.06
C THR A 186 8.88 -22.17 12.63
N VAL A 187 8.51 -22.92 11.60
CA VAL A 187 7.14 -23.14 11.17
C VAL A 187 6.70 -24.53 11.55
N THR A 188 5.43 -24.68 11.92
CA THR A 188 4.78 -25.98 12.18
C THR A 188 3.65 -26.18 11.20
N VAL A 189 3.53 -27.41 10.69
CA VAL A 189 2.44 -27.83 9.80
C VAL A 189 1.82 -29.08 10.39
N GLU A 190 0.55 -29.02 10.77
CA GLU A 190 -0.18 -30.18 11.23
C GLU A 190 -1.07 -30.71 10.10
N ILE A 191 -0.94 -32.01 9.82
CA ILE A 191 -1.76 -32.72 8.85
C ILE A 191 -2.06 -34.14 9.37
N ASN A 192 -3.29 -34.58 9.24
CA ASN A 192 -3.73 -35.90 9.70
C ASN A 192 -3.40 -36.22 11.19
N GLY A 193 -3.49 -35.18 12.04
CA GLY A 193 -3.21 -35.29 13.48
C GLY A 193 -1.71 -35.40 13.81
N LYS A 194 -0.82 -35.18 12.83
CA LYS A 194 0.62 -35.23 13.05
C LYS A 194 1.22 -33.84 12.72
N THR A 195 2.04 -33.33 13.64
CA THR A 195 2.72 -32.06 13.47
C THR A 195 4.14 -32.31 12.94
N TYR A 196 4.48 -31.56 11.89
CA TYR A 196 5.83 -31.47 11.32
C TYR A 196 6.37 -30.09 11.65
N GLU A 197 7.67 -30.04 11.91
CA GLU A 197 8.38 -28.82 12.23
C GLU A 197 9.47 -28.59 11.19
N ALA A 198 9.59 -27.35 10.70
CA ALA A 198 10.66 -26.95 9.81
C ALA A 198 11.31 -25.67 10.32
N ASN A 199 12.64 -25.63 10.28
CA ASN A 199 13.47 -24.57 10.80
C ASN A 199 14.15 -23.80 9.68
N ALA A 200 14.76 -22.65 10.00
CA ALA A 200 15.48 -21.84 9.02
C ALA A 200 16.46 -22.70 8.18
N GLY A 201 16.32 -22.64 6.86
CA GLY A 201 17.04 -23.44 5.89
C GLY A 201 16.31 -24.67 5.37
N ASP A 202 15.21 -25.07 6.02
CA ASP A 202 14.40 -26.22 5.58
C ASP A 202 13.44 -25.84 4.44
N VAL A 203 13.03 -26.87 3.69
CA VAL A 203 12.05 -26.78 2.61
C VAL A 203 10.86 -27.67 2.94
N LEU A 204 9.65 -27.13 2.76
CA LEU A 204 8.39 -27.87 2.81
C LEU A 204 7.80 -27.98 1.41
N PHE A 205 7.11 -29.07 1.16
CA PHE A 205 6.23 -29.24 0.02
C PHE A 205 4.85 -29.63 0.51
N VAL A 206 3.84 -28.86 0.16
CA VAL A 206 2.45 -29.14 0.51
C VAL A 206 1.67 -29.42 -0.77
N PRO A 207 1.23 -30.65 -0.99
CA PRO A 207 0.53 -31.02 -2.21
C PRO A 207 -0.90 -30.45 -2.23
N LYS A 208 -1.40 -30.25 -3.43
CA LYS A 208 -2.79 -29.86 -3.68
C LYS A 208 -3.77 -30.81 -2.98
N GLY A 209 -4.82 -30.23 -2.40
CA GLY A 209 -5.87 -30.96 -1.67
C GLY A 209 -5.55 -31.20 -0.20
N SER A 210 -4.41 -30.71 0.28
CA SER A 210 -4.03 -30.82 1.69
C SER A 210 -4.87 -29.88 2.55
N LYS A 211 -5.34 -30.41 3.69
CA LYS A 211 -5.93 -29.61 4.77
C LYS A 211 -4.94 -29.61 5.92
N VAL A 212 -4.38 -28.46 6.18
CA VAL A 212 -3.29 -28.31 7.16
C VAL A 212 -3.63 -27.26 8.20
N VAL A 213 -2.98 -27.35 9.35
CA VAL A 213 -2.92 -26.26 10.32
C VAL A 213 -1.50 -25.70 10.29
N TRP A 214 -1.37 -24.49 9.72
CA TRP A 214 -0.14 -23.73 9.76
C TRP A 214 0.06 -23.09 11.13
N GLY A 215 1.31 -22.96 11.56
CA GLY A 215 1.60 -22.27 12.81
C GLY A 215 3.07 -21.93 12.97
N SER A 216 3.34 -21.09 13.97
CA SER A 216 4.67 -20.85 14.51
C SER A 216 4.57 -20.60 16.00
N PRO A 217 5.46 -21.22 16.82
CA PRO A 217 5.43 -21.02 18.27
C PRO A 217 5.94 -19.63 18.69
N ASN A 218 6.70 -18.96 17.82
CA ASN A 218 7.25 -17.62 18.04
C ASN A 218 7.03 -16.77 16.79
N LYS A 219 7.97 -16.87 15.85
CA LYS A 219 7.95 -16.18 14.55
C LYS A 219 8.60 -17.05 13.51
N ALA A 220 7.98 -17.17 12.36
CA ALA A 220 8.57 -17.74 11.16
C ALA A 220 8.41 -16.78 9.99
N LYS A 221 9.43 -16.70 9.14
CA LYS A 221 9.38 -16.04 7.84
C LYS A 221 9.67 -17.05 6.77
N LEU A 222 8.79 -17.16 5.80
CA LEU A 222 8.85 -18.10 4.69
C LEU A 222 8.96 -17.34 3.38
N PHE A 223 9.64 -17.94 2.41
CA PHE A 223 9.44 -17.66 0.99
C PHE A 223 8.56 -18.78 0.44
N TYR A 224 7.39 -18.44 -0.03
CA TYR A 224 6.45 -19.40 -0.61
C TYR A 224 6.45 -19.32 -2.14
N THR A 225 6.11 -20.43 -2.77
CA THR A 225 5.86 -20.52 -4.22
C THR A 225 4.67 -21.41 -4.45
N THR A 226 3.67 -20.94 -5.19
CA THR A 226 2.44 -21.69 -5.48
C THR A 226 2.29 -22.00 -6.97
N TYR A 227 1.65 -23.10 -7.27
CA TYR A 227 1.20 -23.44 -8.62
C TYR A 227 -0.21 -24.02 -8.58
N PRO A 228 -1.16 -23.46 -9.37
CA PRO A 228 -0.99 -22.32 -10.28
C PRO A 228 -0.93 -20.96 -9.53
N ALA A 229 -0.50 -19.92 -10.24
CA ALA A 229 -0.32 -18.58 -9.68
C ALA A 229 -1.63 -17.91 -9.20
N ASN A 230 -2.77 -18.32 -9.76
CA ASN A 230 -4.10 -17.78 -9.39
C ASN A 230 -4.71 -18.51 -8.18
N TRP A 231 -3.89 -18.91 -7.22
CA TRP A 231 -4.31 -19.67 -6.04
C TRP A 231 -5.45 -19.00 -5.25
N ALA A 232 -5.45 -17.68 -5.17
CA ALA A 232 -6.49 -16.91 -4.47
C ALA A 232 -7.88 -16.98 -5.16
N ASP A 233 -7.92 -17.21 -6.48
CA ASP A 233 -9.17 -17.39 -7.23
C ASP A 233 -9.76 -18.81 -7.06
N LEU A 234 -9.01 -19.72 -6.43
CA LEU A 234 -9.36 -21.13 -6.25
C LEU A 234 -9.85 -21.45 -4.82
N LEU A 235 -9.91 -20.44 -3.94
CA LEU A 235 -10.35 -20.55 -2.56
C LEU A 235 -11.87 -20.58 -2.41
#